data_e0744b6da9eebf826896ff352410d57e
#
_entry.id   e0744b6da9eebf826896ff352410d57e
#
_cell.length_a   1.000
_cell.length_b   1.000
_cell.length_c   1.000
_cell.angle_alpha   90.00
_cell.angle_beta   90.00
_cell.angle_gamma   90.00
#
_symmetry.space_group_name_H-M   'P 1'
#
loop_
_entity.id
_entity.type
_entity.pdbx_description
1 polymer ?
#
loop_
_entity_poly.entity_id
_entity_poly.type
_entity_poly.pdbx_seq_one_letter_code
_entity_poly.pdbx_strand_id
1 'polypeptide(L)'
;MSPELDTDPSAFPSAPPASLDDPEVIVEHDWRAFQRVERMADHWDRPGWSDRQRKYYWMHTFPDPGQLLQRTEHCQRALQHLGMDPVPADGLHVTLLRVGAVDQVSTAQVEHLLDLTQELPVSAFHVLAHPLAGSRGAVRFSLTPWKPLVRLHAALHAAGKQAGVPGGAPTTAFRPHLGIAYSNQERSAPAVIDAVEPLRSLPPVPLHFTTVDLVELRRQDRTYRWRTIRSVPLPSSATSRTALA
;
A
#
# COMPACT_ATOMS: atom_id res chain seq x y z
N MET A 1 -17.73 14.78 3.24
CA MET A 1 -18.03 13.65 2.34
C MET A 1 -16.81 12.72 2.33
N SER A 2 -17.02 11.40 2.36
CA SER A 2 -15.92 10.46 2.12
C SER A 2 -15.50 10.56 0.65
N PRO A 3 -14.18 10.51 0.34
CA PRO A 3 -13.76 10.51 -1.06
C PRO A 3 -14.25 9.23 -1.73
N GLU A 4 -14.80 9.38 -2.93
CA GLU A 4 -15.28 8.26 -3.76
C GLU A 4 -14.12 7.72 -4.60
N LEU A 5 -14.15 6.41 -4.86
CA LEU A 5 -13.24 5.73 -5.78
C LEU A 5 -13.95 5.51 -7.11
N ASP A 6 -13.20 5.69 -8.22
CA ASP A 6 -13.72 5.51 -9.56
C ASP A 6 -13.10 4.29 -10.24
N THR A 7 -13.71 3.84 -11.32
CA THR A 7 -13.09 2.88 -12.23
C THR A 7 -11.90 3.52 -12.93
N ASP A 8 -10.73 2.92 -12.80
CA ASP A 8 -9.47 3.37 -13.40
C ASP A 8 -8.73 2.17 -14.00
N PRO A 9 -8.53 2.13 -15.33
CA PRO A 9 -7.84 1.02 -16.01
C PRO A 9 -6.38 0.84 -15.56
N SER A 10 -5.73 1.88 -15.05
CA SER A 10 -4.35 1.82 -14.54
C SER A 10 -4.26 1.23 -13.13
N ALA A 11 -5.35 1.24 -12.37
CA ALA A 11 -5.44 0.67 -11.05
C ALA A 11 -5.69 -0.85 -11.09
N PHE A 12 -5.39 -1.53 -10.00
CA PHE A 12 -5.76 -2.93 -9.82
C PHE A 12 -6.28 -3.21 -8.41
N PRO A 13 -7.53 -3.70 -8.28
CA PRO A 13 -8.55 -3.88 -9.32
C PRO A 13 -8.91 -2.55 -10.00
N SER A 14 -9.33 -2.61 -11.28
CA SER A 14 -9.70 -1.38 -12.00
C SER A 14 -10.95 -0.71 -11.42
N ALA A 15 -11.99 -1.48 -11.10
CA ALA A 15 -13.17 -0.99 -10.38
C ALA A 15 -12.93 -1.03 -8.86
N PRO A 16 -13.53 -0.13 -8.07
CA PRO A 16 -13.55 -0.24 -6.62
C PRO A 16 -14.53 -1.33 -6.15
N PRO A 17 -14.40 -1.84 -4.90
CA PRO A 17 -15.40 -2.72 -4.29
C PRO A 17 -16.71 -1.96 -4.02
N ALA A 18 -17.83 -2.70 -3.92
CA ALA A 18 -19.14 -2.14 -3.63
C ALA A 18 -19.25 -1.52 -2.22
N SER A 19 -18.37 -1.90 -1.31
CA SER A 19 -18.24 -1.32 0.04
C SER A 19 -16.78 -1.07 0.36
N LEU A 20 -16.47 0.09 0.97
CA LEU A 20 -15.14 0.40 1.48
C LEU A 20 -14.98 0.05 2.97
N ASP A 21 -16.06 -0.40 3.62
CA ASP A 21 -16.09 -0.72 5.05
C ASP A 21 -16.23 -2.23 5.30
N ASP A 22 -16.93 -2.96 4.43
CA ASP A 22 -17.21 -4.38 4.60
C ASP A 22 -15.99 -5.25 4.21
N PRO A 23 -15.37 -5.98 5.17
CA PRO A 23 -14.19 -6.80 4.91
C PRO A 23 -14.44 -7.91 3.90
N GLU A 24 -15.60 -8.59 3.94
CA GLU A 24 -15.89 -9.72 3.06
C GLU A 24 -16.03 -9.24 1.61
N VAL A 25 -16.73 -8.12 1.42
CA VAL A 25 -16.90 -7.49 0.10
C VAL A 25 -15.54 -7.10 -0.49
N ILE A 26 -14.64 -6.51 0.31
CA ILE A 26 -13.32 -6.08 -0.15
C ILE A 26 -12.43 -7.27 -0.50
N VAL A 27 -12.35 -8.26 0.40
CA VAL A 27 -11.48 -9.45 0.21
C VAL A 27 -11.93 -10.26 -1.00
N GLU A 28 -13.24 -10.45 -1.15
CA GLU A 28 -13.78 -11.19 -2.29
C GLU A 28 -13.63 -10.41 -3.60
N HIS A 29 -13.78 -9.09 -3.57
CA HIS A 29 -13.53 -8.24 -4.73
C HIS A 29 -12.08 -8.34 -5.22
N ASP A 30 -11.09 -8.25 -4.31
CA ASP A 30 -9.66 -8.38 -4.63
C ASP A 30 -9.35 -9.77 -5.21
N TRP A 31 -9.93 -10.82 -4.62
CA TRP A 31 -9.75 -12.18 -5.07
C TRP A 31 -10.31 -12.41 -6.47
N ARG A 32 -11.58 -12.04 -6.70
CA ARG A 32 -12.22 -12.16 -8.02
C ARG A 32 -11.46 -11.40 -9.11
N ALA A 33 -10.91 -10.24 -8.77
CA ALA A 33 -10.08 -9.50 -9.70
C ALA A 33 -8.80 -10.26 -10.03
N PHE A 34 -8.15 -10.88 -9.03
CA PHE A 34 -6.93 -11.67 -9.23
C PHE A 34 -7.20 -12.94 -10.05
N GLN A 35 -8.28 -13.66 -9.79
CA GLN A 35 -8.67 -14.84 -10.55
C GLN A 35 -8.85 -14.60 -12.06
N ARG A 36 -9.11 -13.34 -12.46
CA ARG A 36 -9.25 -12.96 -13.88
C ARG A 36 -7.93 -12.57 -14.54
N VAL A 37 -6.83 -12.61 -13.81
CA VAL A 37 -5.51 -12.32 -14.38
C VAL A 37 -5.04 -13.59 -15.12
N GLU A 38 -4.82 -13.45 -16.42
CA GLU A 38 -4.32 -14.54 -17.26
C GLU A 38 -2.78 -14.60 -17.24
N ARG A 39 -2.15 -13.43 -17.23
CA ARG A 39 -0.68 -13.27 -17.22
C ARG A 39 -0.25 -12.22 -16.21
N MET A 40 0.78 -12.55 -15.44
CA MET A 40 1.48 -11.60 -14.59
C MET A 40 2.66 -10.99 -15.35
N ALA A 41 2.84 -9.69 -15.23
CA ALA A 41 3.97 -8.95 -15.78
C ALA A 41 5.19 -8.99 -14.85
N ASP A 42 6.37 -8.73 -15.37
CA ASP A 42 7.54 -8.41 -14.56
C ASP A 42 7.28 -7.12 -13.78
N HIS A 43 7.30 -7.22 -12.45
CA HIS A 43 7.07 -6.06 -11.57
C HIS A 43 8.14 -4.99 -11.72
N TRP A 44 9.33 -5.39 -12.12
CA TRP A 44 10.49 -4.50 -12.22
C TRP A 44 10.58 -3.79 -13.56
N ASP A 45 9.94 -4.34 -14.59
CA ASP A 45 9.82 -3.69 -15.91
C ASP A 45 8.66 -2.68 -15.88
N ARG A 46 8.91 -1.50 -15.34
CA ARG A 46 7.94 -0.39 -15.28
C ARG A 46 8.51 0.86 -15.92
N PRO A 47 7.81 1.45 -16.90
CA PRO A 47 8.20 2.73 -17.47
C PRO A 47 8.43 3.80 -16.39
N GLY A 48 9.50 4.58 -16.55
CA GLY A 48 9.82 5.66 -15.62
C GLY A 48 10.48 5.20 -14.30
N TRP A 49 11.00 3.98 -14.24
CA TRP A 49 11.90 3.52 -13.19
C TRP A 49 13.23 3.05 -13.76
N SER A 50 14.32 3.53 -13.16
CA SER A 50 15.69 3.03 -13.34
C SER A 50 16.35 2.95 -11.97
N ASP A 51 17.44 2.21 -11.85
CA ASP A 51 18.19 2.05 -10.59
C ASP A 51 18.77 3.36 -10.04
N ARG A 52 18.88 4.39 -10.90
CA ARG A 52 19.36 5.72 -10.52
C ARG A 52 18.25 6.65 -10.05
N GLN A 53 16.99 6.31 -10.28
CA GLN A 53 15.88 7.17 -9.90
C GLN A 53 15.57 7.05 -8.43
N ARG A 54 15.42 8.21 -7.78
CA ARG A 54 14.93 8.37 -6.42
C ARG A 54 13.66 9.19 -6.43
N LYS A 55 12.67 8.72 -5.66
CA LYS A 55 11.35 9.39 -5.61
C LYS A 55 10.90 9.49 -4.17
N TYR A 56 10.25 10.58 -3.84
CA TYR A 56 9.57 10.73 -2.56
C TYR A 56 8.20 10.05 -2.61
N TYR A 57 7.90 9.29 -1.54
CA TYR A 57 6.62 8.63 -1.32
C TYR A 57 6.16 8.82 0.12
N TRP A 58 4.85 8.91 0.29
CA TRP A 58 4.21 8.63 1.56
C TRP A 58 3.94 7.13 1.64
N MET A 59 4.39 6.53 2.73
CA MET A 59 4.20 5.12 3.04
C MET A 59 3.78 4.94 4.50
N HIS A 60 3.20 3.80 4.82
CA HIS A 60 3.23 3.25 6.16
C HIS A 60 4.23 2.12 6.17
N THR A 61 5.25 2.22 7.01
CA THR A 61 6.31 1.22 7.15
C THR A 61 6.14 0.47 8.48
N PHE A 62 6.73 -0.71 8.58
CA PHE A 62 6.61 -1.58 9.75
C PHE A 62 7.98 -1.82 10.36
N PRO A 63 8.48 -0.94 11.23
CA PRO A 63 9.80 -1.09 11.86
C PRO A 63 9.88 -2.33 12.79
N ASP A 64 8.76 -2.72 13.39
CA ASP A 64 8.59 -3.95 14.14
C ASP A 64 7.34 -4.69 13.61
N PRO A 65 7.50 -5.51 12.56
CA PRO A 65 6.36 -6.11 11.88
C PRO A 65 5.73 -7.31 12.63
N GLY A 66 6.34 -7.84 13.69
CA GLY A 66 5.76 -8.84 14.58
C GLY A 66 4.99 -9.97 13.88
N GLN A 67 3.67 -10.05 14.14
CA GLN A 67 2.79 -11.05 13.51
C GLN A 67 2.68 -10.91 11.99
N LEU A 68 2.81 -9.70 11.45
CA LEU A 68 2.80 -9.47 10.01
C LEU A 68 3.99 -10.18 9.35
N LEU A 69 5.19 -10.09 9.93
CA LEU A 69 6.36 -10.77 9.42
C LEU A 69 6.18 -12.29 9.44
N GLN A 70 5.75 -12.84 10.56
CA GLN A 70 5.50 -14.29 10.71
C GLN A 70 4.51 -14.80 9.64
N ARG A 71 3.42 -14.06 9.42
CA ARG A 71 2.43 -14.39 8.40
C ARG A 71 3.00 -14.28 6.99
N THR A 72 3.75 -13.22 6.73
CA THR A 72 4.42 -13.00 5.43
C THR A 72 5.39 -14.12 5.12
N GLU A 73 6.27 -14.48 6.04
CA GLU A 73 7.24 -15.56 5.86
C GLU A 73 6.58 -16.93 5.66
N HIS A 74 5.48 -17.20 6.39
CA HIS A 74 4.70 -18.41 6.18
C HIS A 74 4.18 -18.48 4.73
N CYS A 75 3.57 -17.41 4.25
CA CYS A 75 3.04 -17.34 2.88
C CYS A 75 4.19 -17.41 1.83
N GLN A 76 5.28 -16.71 2.05
CA GLN A 76 6.43 -16.73 1.14
C GLN A 76 7.06 -18.12 1.03
N ARG A 77 7.19 -18.87 2.14
CA ARG A 77 7.65 -20.26 2.13
C ARG A 77 6.73 -21.17 1.31
N ALA A 78 5.42 -21.02 1.45
CA ALA A 78 4.46 -21.79 0.67
C ALA A 78 4.54 -21.49 -0.84
N LEU A 79 4.88 -20.25 -1.20
CA LEU A 79 4.98 -19.78 -2.59
C LEU A 79 6.39 -19.86 -3.18
N GLN A 80 7.41 -20.33 -2.43
CA GLN A 80 8.81 -20.33 -2.86
C GLN A 80 9.06 -21.06 -4.18
N HIS A 81 8.28 -22.12 -4.45
CA HIS A 81 8.37 -22.92 -5.68
C HIS A 81 8.02 -22.15 -6.95
N LEU A 82 7.36 -21.00 -6.82
CA LEU A 82 7.01 -20.11 -7.93
C LEU A 82 8.20 -19.24 -8.38
N GLY A 83 9.29 -19.17 -7.60
CA GLY A 83 10.47 -18.38 -7.93
C GLY A 83 10.19 -16.89 -8.09
N MET A 84 9.23 -16.33 -7.34
CA MET A 84 8.97 -14.88 -7.27
C MET A 84 9.96 -14.21 -6.31
N ASP A 85 10.17 -12.91 -6.48
CA ASP A 85 11.04 -12.15 -5.57
C ASP A 85 10.29 -11.84 -4.26
N PRO A 86 10.69 -12.40 -3.10
CA PRO A 86 10.02 -12.13 -1.84
C PRO A 86 10.32 -10.70 -1.37
N VAL A 87 9.32 -10.05 -0.76
CA VAL A 87 9.53 -8.78 -0.08
C VAL A 87 10.26 -9.07 1.25
N PRO A 88 11.44 -8.49 1.50
CA PRO A 88 12.17 -8.70 2.74
C PRO A 88 11.45 -8.05 3.93
N ALA A 89 11.81 -8.44 5.15
CA ALA A 89 11.18 -7.92 6.37
C ALA A 89 11.21 -6.39 6.45
N ASP A 90 12.35 -5.79 6.13
CA ASP A 90 12.56 -4.34 6.09
C ASP A 90 11.96 -3.66 4.85
N GLY A 91 11.39 -4.44 3.93
CA GLY A 91 10.69 -4.01 2.73
C GLY A 91 9.17 -4.04 2.84
N LEU A 92 8.59 -4.50 3.95
CA LEU A 92 7.14 -4.52 4.14
C LEU A 92 6.60 -3.10 4.29
N HIS A 93 5.62 -2.73 3.48
CA HIS A 93 5.05 -1.38 3.49
C HIS A 93 3.67 -1.32 2.82
N VAL A 94 2.94 -0.28 3.14
CA VAL A 94 1.76 0.16 2.38
C VAL A 94 2.11 1.47 1.70
N THR A 95 2.13 1.48 0.37
CA THR A 95 2.27 2.73 -0.38
C THR A 95 0.97 3.53 -0.29
N LEU A 96 1.09 4.78 0.18
CA LEU A 96 -0.05 5.69 0.26
C LEU A 96 -0.07 6.63 -0.95
N LEU A 97 1.02 7.38 -1.21
CA LEU A 97 1.02 8.37 -2.29
C LEU A 97 2.44 8.65 -2.80
N ARG A 98 2.61 8.73 -4.11
CA ARG A 98 3.82 9.30 -4.71
C ARG A 98 3.81 10.82 -4.57
N VAL A 99 4.92 11.41 -4.14
CA VAL A 99 5.09 12.86 -4.00
C VAL A 99 5.76 13.46 -5.24
N GLY A 100 6.81 12.82 -5.75
CA GLY A 100 7.54 13.28 -6.94
C GLY A 100 8.93 12.67 -7.03
N ALA A 101 9.65 12.92 -8.13
CA ALA A 101 11.06 12.58 -8.20
C ALA A 101 11.88 13.58 -7.35
N VAL A 102 12.99 13.11 -6.76
CA VAL A 102 13.81 13.93 -5.84
C VAL A 102 14.35 15.19 -6.51
N ASP A 103 14.66 15.11 -7.79
CA ASP A 103 15.10 16.23 -8.62
C ASP A 103 13.98 17.21 -9.05
N GLN A 104 12.73 16.84 -8.82
CA GLN A 104 11.53 17.64 -9.15
C GLN A 104 10.89 18.30 -7.92
N VAL A 105 11.37 18.00 -6.72
CA VAL A 105 10.79 18.50 -5.46
C VAL A 105 11.87 19.22 -4.67
N SER A 106 11.71 20.54 -4.48
CA SER A 106 12.64 21.35 -3.72
C SER A 106 12.57 21.06 -2.22
N THR A 107 13.64 21.39 -1.49
CA THR A 107 13.67 21.29 -0.02
C THR A 107 12.53 22.08 0.63
N ALA A 108 12.26 23.30 0.15
CA ALA A 108 11.16 24.12 0.66
C ALA A 108 9.79 23.47 0.47
N GLN A 109 9.56 22.77 -0.66
CA GLN A 109 8.32 22.01 -0.87
C GLN A 109 8.22 20.82 0.08
N VAL A 110 9.34 20.14 0.36
CA VAL A 110 9.38 19.02 1.34
C VAL A 110 9.04 19.56 2.74
N GLU A 111 9.64 20.65 3.17
CA GLU A 111 9.37 21.27 4.48
C GLU A 111 7.90 21.69 4.60
N HIS A 112 7.38 22.42 3.61
CA HIS A 112 5.97 22.82 3.60
C HIS A 112 5.01 21.63 3.57
N LEU A 113 5.32 20.57 2.81
CA LEU A 113 4.55 19.34 2.80
C LEU A 113 4.51 18.65 4.17
N LEU A 114 5.65 18.63 4.88
CA LEU A 114 5.75 18.08 6.24
C LEU A 114 4.91 18.88 7.23
N ASP A 115 4.96 20.22 7.18
CA ASP A 115 4.15 21.08 8.05
C ASP A 115 2.65 20.82 7.84
N LEU A 116 2.18 20.80 6.59
CA LEU A 116 0.79 20.50 6.26
C LEU A 116 0.37 19.10 6.72
N THR A 117 1.29 18.14 6.71
CA THR A 117 0.99 16.76 7.09
C THR A 117 0.87 16.60 8.60
N GLN A 118 1.46 17.46 9.43
CA GLN A 118 1.27 17.45 10.88
C GLN A 118 -0.16 17.80 11.31
N GLU A 119 -0.90 18.52 10.48
CA GLU A 119 -2.26 18.99 10.74
C GLU A 119 -3.34 18.18 10.01
N LEU A 120 -2.99 16.97 9.51
CA LEU A 120 -3.96 16.16 8.79
C LEU A 120 -5.19 15.82 9.66
N PRO A 121 -6.41 15.95 9.13
CA PRO A 121 -7.65 15.64 9.85
C PRO A 121 -7.93 14.11 9.84
N VAL A 122 -6.91 13.30 10.13
CA VAL A 122 -6.99 11.84 10.14
C VAL A 122 -6.31 11.34 11.40
N SER A 123 -7.09 10.70 12.27
CA SER A 123 -6.57 10.05 13.48
C SER A 123 -5.98 8.68 13.17
N ALA A 124 -5.18 8.15 14.09
CA ALA A 124 -4.70 6.78 14.07
C ALA A 124 -5.87 5.79 13.95
N PHE A 125 -5.67 4.71 13.19
CA PHE A 125 -6.70 3.72 12.91
C PHE A 125 -6.12 2.31 12.76
N HIS A 126 -7.02 1.32 12.74
CA HIS A 126 -6.70 -0.08 12.55
C HIS A 126 -7.21 -0.57 11.21
N VAL A 127 -6.47 -1.49 10.61
CA VAL A 127 -6.91 -2.30 9.47
C VAL A 127 -6.48 -3.74 9.68
N LEU A 128 -7.09 -4.65 8.92
CA LEU A 128 -6.71 -6.06 8.89
C LEU A 128 -6.03 -6.36 7.55
N ALA A 129 -4.91 -7.07 7.61
CA ALA A 129 -4.25 -7.64 6.44
C ALA A 129 -4.75 -9.08 6.24
N HIS A 130 -5.61 -9.29 5.25
CA HIS A 130 -6.18 -10.61 4.93
C HIS A 130 -5.28 -11.35 3.93
N PRO A 131 -4.85 -12.58 4.22
CA PRO A 131 -4.22 -13.46 3.23
C PRO A 131 -5.24 -13.94 2.21
N LEU A 132 -4.88 -14.19 0.99
CA LEU A 132 -4.01 -13.49 0.08
C LEU A 132 -4.83 -13.19 -1.16
N ALA A 133 -4.42 -12.21 -1.90
CA ALA A 133 -4.84 -11.98 -3.26
C ALA A 133 -3.59 -11.63 -4.09
N GLY A 134 -3.78 -11.20 -5.31
CA GLY A 134 -2.67 -10.75 -6.16
C GLY A 134 -3.07 -9.59 -7.06
N SER A 135 -2.14 -9.24 -7.91
CA SER A 135 -2.30 -8.26 -8.98
C SER A 135 -1.56 -8.74 -10.22
N ARG A 136 -1.51 -7.88 -11.24
CA ARG A 136 -0.75 -8.19 -12.47
C ARG A 136 0.76 -8.37 -12.26
N GLY A 137 1.31 -8.05 -11.08
CA GLY A 137 2.75 -8.15 -10.85
C GLY A 137 3.16 -8.50 -9.42
N ALA A 138 2.21 -8.83 -8.53
CA ALA A 138 2.52 -9.11 -7.13
C ALA A 138 1.50 -10.05 -6.49
N VAL A 139 1.94 -10.80 -5.47
CA VAL A 139 1.09 -11.39 -4.45
C VAL A 139 1.05 -10.45 -3.26
N ARG A 140 -0.12 -10.27 -2.65
CA ARG A 140 -0.37 -9.23 -1.65
C ARG A 140 -1.45 -9.60 -0.65
N PHE A 141 -1.41 -8.98 0.52
CA PHE A 141 -2.54 -8.94 1.43
C PHE A 141 -3.60 -7.96 0.91
N SER A 142 -4.87 -8.33 1.06
CA SER A 142 -5.99 -7.40 0.98
C SER A 142 -6.13 -6.67 2.32
N LEU A 143 -6.24 -5.35 2.28
CA LEU A 143 -6.38 -4.52 3.49
C LEU A 143 -7.85 -4.17 3.72
N THR A 144 -8.33 -4.25 4.96
CA THR A 144 -9.71 -3.88 5.30
C THR A 144 -9.81 -3.15 6.65
N PRO A 145 -10.70 -2.18 6.82
CA PRO A 145 -11.49 -1.53 5.79
C PRO A 145 -10.66 -0.58 4.90
N TRP A 146 -11.13 -0.26 3.70
CA TRP A 146 -10.45 0.72 2.83
C TRP A 146 -10.70 2.16 3.22
N LYS A 147 -11.84 2.45 3.80
CA LYS A 147 -12.29 3.83 4.05
C LYS A 147 -11.30 4.70 4.82
N PRO A 148 -10.67 4.28 5.94
CA PRO A 148 -9.67 5.10 6.61
C PRO A 148 -8.42 5.31 5.76
N LEU A 149 -7.99 4.32 4.98
CA LEU A 149 -6.84 4.42 4.07
C LEU A 149 -7.11 5.40 2.93
N VAL A 150 -8.33 5.36 2.36
CA VAL A 150 -8.76 6.29 1.30
C VAL A 150 -8.84 7.72 1.83
N ARG A 151 -9.34 7.92 3.05
CA ARG A 151 -9.35 9.24 3.72
C ARG A 151 -7.93 9.77 3.95
N LEU A 152 -7.02 8.91 4.41
CA LEU A 152 -5.62 9.28 4.61
C LEU A 152 -4.96 9.66 3.28
N HIS A 153 -5.16 8.85 2.23
CA HIS A 153 -4.65 9.16 0.89
C HIS A 153 -5.18 10.51 0.39
N ALA A 154 -6.47 10.78 0.56
CA ALA A 154 -7.08 12.05 0.14
C ALA A 154 -6.49 13.25 0.88
N ALA A 155 -6.26 13.13 2.18
CA ALA A 155 -5.65 14.17 2.99
C ALA A 155 -4.19 14.44 2.57
N LEU A 156 -3.39 13.39 2.37
CA LEU A 156 -2.02 13.50 1.85
C LEU A 156 -1.97 14.09 0.44
N HIS A 157 -2.91 13.71 -0.44
CA HIS A 157 -3.01 14.26 -1.78
C HIS A 157 -3.38 15.75 -1.78
N ALA A 158 -4.28 16.18 -0.89
CA ALA A 158 -4.62 17.59 -0.70
C ALA A 158 -3.41 18.40 -0.19
N ALA A 159 -2.70 17.90 0.83
CA ALA A 159 -1.47 18.49 1.34
C ALA A 159 -0.40 18.61 0.24
N GLY A 160 -0.23 17.57 -0.58
CA GLY A 160 0.69 17.59 -1.72
C GLY A 160 0.36 18.66 -2.76
N LYS A 161 -0.93 18.82 -3.09
CA LYS A 161 -1.38 19.92 -3.97
C LYS A 161 -1.08 21.29 -3.39
N GLN A 162 -1.34 21.48 -2.11
CA GLN A 162 -1.08 22.76 -1.43
C GLN A 162 0.41 23.05 -1.35
N ALA A 163 1.27 22.05 -1.14
CA ALA A 163 2.72 22.19 -1.16
C ALA A 163 3.30 22.37 -2.58
N GLY A 164 2.47 22.24 -3.62
CA GLY A 164 2.89 22.40 -5.01
C GLY A 164 3.83 21.30 -5.50
N VAL A 165 3.77 20.10 -4.92
CA VAL A 165 4.56 18.95 -5.39
C VAL A 165 3.92 18.29 -6.62
N PRO A 166 4.70 17.61 -7.50
CA PRO A 166 4.17 16.99 -8.70
C PRO A 166 3.04 15.99 -8.44
N GLY A 167 3.09 15.32 -7.29
CA GLY A 167 2.05 14.39 -6.86
C GLY A 167 2.07 13.03 -7.55
N GLY A 168 1.08 12.23 -7.20
CA GLY A 168 0.81 10.89 -7.71
C GLY A 168 -0.58 10.77 -8.31
N ALA A 169 -1.06 9.53 -8.42
CA ALA A 169 -2.40 9.25 -8.89
C ALA A 169 -3.46 9.90 -7.98
N PRO A 170 -4.62 10.29 -8.53
CA PRO A 170 -5.72 10.85 -7.74
C PRO A 170 -6.26 9.81 -6.77
N THR A 171 -6.94 10.28 -5.72
CA THR A 171 -7.54 9.38 -4.71
C THR A 171 -8.56 8.41 -5.33
N THR A 172 -9.24 8.81 -6.37
CA THR A 172 -10.21 7.96 -7.08
C THR A 172 -9.58 6.66 -7.64
N ALA A 173 -8.28 6.68 -7.95
CA ALA A 173 -7.53 5.53 -8.45
C ALA A 173 -6.82 4.73 -7.34
N PHE A 174 -6.90 5.15 -6.07
CA PHE A 174 -6.18 4.51 -4.98
C PHE A 174 -6.77 3.12 -4.64
N ARG A 175 -5.91 2.10 -4.58
CA ARG A 175 -6.26 0.72 -4.20
C ARG A 175 -5.26 0.25 -3.13
N PRO A 176 -5.62 0.33 -1.84
CA PRO A 176 -4.72 -0.03 -0.75
C PRO A 176 -4.35 -1.51 -0.78
N HIS A 177 -3.06 -1.81 -0.60
CA HIS A 177 -2.54 -3.17 -0.57
C HIS A 177 -1.18 -3.25 0.14
N LEU A 178 -0.79 -4.45 0.55
CA LEU A 178 0.52 -4.76 1.10
C LEU A 178 1.13 -5.94 0.33
N GLY A 179 2.17 -5.67 -0.47
CA GLY A 179 2.85 -6.69 -1.27
C GLY A 179 3.75 -7.58 -0.43
N ILE A 180 3.80 -8.88 -0.75
CA ILE A 180 4.70 -9.85 -0.11
C ILE A 180 5.63 -10.59 -1.06
N ALA A 181 5.30 -10.63 -2.36
CA ALA A 181 6.15 -11.19 -3.39
C ALA A 181 5.88 -10.51 -4.72
N TYR A 182 6.93 -10.27 -5.50
CA TYR A 182 6.84 -9.64 -6.80
C TYR A 182 7.12 -10.65 -7.92
N SER A 183 6.33 -10.60 -8.98
CA SER A 183 6.66 -11.33 -10.20
C SER A 183 7.89 -10.71 -10.84
N ASN A 184 8.89 -11.52 -11.10
CA ASN A 184 10.19 -11.09 -11.63
C ASN A 184 10.37 -11.44 -13.11
N GLN A 185 9.29 -11.86 -13.74
CA GLN A 185 9.19 -12.13 -15.18
C GLN A 185 7.72 -12.17 -15.59
N GLU A 186 7.49 -12.10 -16.89
CA GLU A 186 6.18 -12.48 -17.40
C GLU A 186 5.92 -13.97 -17.16
N ARG A 187 4.75 -14.30 -16.64
CA ARG A 187 4.34 -15.68 -16.37
C ARG A 187 2.83 -15.88 -16.50
N SER A 188 2.41 -17.12 -16.67
CA SER A 188 1.01 -17.51 -16.56
C SER A 188 0.53 -17.31 -15.11
N ALA A 189 -0.62 -16.68 -14.91
CA ALA A 189 -1.15 -16.39 -13.57
C ALA A 189 -1.84 -17.58 -12.90
N PRO A 190 -2.51 -18.53 -13.60
CA PRO A 190 -3.21 -19.67 -12.97
C PRO A 190 -2.38 -20.41 -11.95
N ALA A 191 -1.12 -20.76 -12.24
CA ALA A 191 -0.26 -21.46 -11.28
C ALA A 191 0.00 -20.66 -9.98
N VAL A 192 0.02 -19.31 -10.07
CA VAL A 192 0.15 -18.44 -8.89
C VAL A 192 -1.18 -18.36 -8.15
N ILE A 193 -2.30 -18.27 -8.87
CA ILE A 193 -3.65 -18.25 -8.30
C ILE A 193 -3.91 -19.55 -7.51
N ASP A 194 -3.64 -20.72 -8.10
CA ASP A 194 -3.80 -22.03 -7.48
C ASP A 194 -2.94 -22.17 -6.20
N ALA A 195 -1.71 -21.63 -6.21
CA ALA A 195 -0.84 -21.67 -5.05
C ALA A 195 -1.27 -20.69 -3.93
N VAL A 196 -1.93 -19.58 -4.29
CA VAL A 196 -2.43 -18.57 -3.34
C VAL A 196 -3.74 -19.03 -2.70
N GLU A 197 -4.61 -19.73 -3.41
CA GLU A 197 -5.97 -20.08 -2.98
C GLU A 197 -6.02 -20.74 -1.59
N PRO A 198 -5.23 -21.80 -1.27
CA PRO A 198 -5.26 -22.44 0.04
C PRO A 198 -4.80 -21.53 1.19
N LEU A 199 -3.99 -20.51 0.91
CA LEU A 199 -3.50 -19.56 1.91
C LEU A 199 -4.55 -18.54 2.33
N ARG A 200 -5.64 -18.41 1.60
CA ARG A 200 -6.73 -17.49 1.89
C ARG A 200 -7.50 -17.82 3.15
N SER A 201 -7.47 -19.07 3.60
CA SER A 201 -8.10 -19.51 4.85
C SER A 201 -7.33 -19.10 6.12
N LEU A 202 -6.12 -18.57 5.98
CA LEU A 202 -5.33 -18.13 7.12
C LEU A 202 -5.97 -16.89 7.77
N PRO A 203 -5.95 -16.77 9.13
CA PRO A 203 -6.54 -15.63 9.80
C PRO A 203 -5.82 -14.32 9.44
N PRO A 204 -6.54 -13.19 9.39
CA PRO A 204 -5.97 -11.89 9.11
C PRO A 204 -5.04 -11.41 10.23
N VAL A 205 -4.18 -10.45 9.90
CA VAL A 205 -3.25 -9.82 10.85
C VAL A 205 -3.68 -8.37 11.10
N PRO A 206 -3.85 -7.95 12.36
CA PRO A 206 -4.16 -6.55 12.67
C PRO A 206 -2.95 -5.65 12.41
N LEU A 207 -3.19 -4.51 11.78
CA LEU A 207 -2.22 -3.46 11.51
C LEU A 207 -2.69 -2.16 12.14
N HIS A 208 -1.75 -1.40 12.72
CA HIS A 208 -2.04 -0.13 13.39
C HIS A 208 -1.36 1.00 12.63
N PHE A 209 -2.13 1.89 12.06
CA PHE A 209 -1.65 3.08 11.37
C PHE A 209 -1.58 4.22 12.37
N THR A 210 -0.41 4.38 12.98
CA THR A 210 -0.12 5.44 13.97
C THR A 210 0.77 6.54 13.41
N THR A 211 1.42 6.28 12.27
CA THR A 211 2.32 7.21 11.60
C THR A 211 2.13 7.13 10.09
N VAL A 212 2.58 8.17 9.39
CA VAL A 212 2.87 8.12 7.96
C VAL A 212 4.31 8.58 7.74
N ASP A 213 5.02 7.86 6.87
CA ASP A 213 6.43 8.07 6.63
C ASP A 213 6.65 8.72 5.27
N LEU A 214 7.28 9.89 5.25
CA LEU A 214 7.87 10.43 4.03
C LEU A 214 9.20 9.73 3.81
N VAL A 215 9.31 9.02 2.71
CA VAL A 215 10.51 8.25 2.37
C VAL A 215 11.10 8.68 1.03
N GLU A 216 12.42 8.60 0.93
CA GLU A 216 13.14 8.62 -0.34
C GLU A 216 13.34 7.17 -0.80
N LEU A 217 12.57 6.76 -1.79
CA LEU A 217 12.52 5.40 -2.32
C LEU A 217 13.42 5.26 -3.55
N ARG A 218 14.14 4.15 -3.62
CA ARG A 218 14.90 3.69 -4.79
C ARG A 218 14.63 2.20 -5.04
N ARG A 219 14.89 1.76 -6.25
CA ARG A 219 15.02 0.33 -6.57
C ARG A 219 16.48 -0.06 -6.56
N GLN A 220 16.78 -1.18 -5.95
CA GLN A 220 18.11 -1.74 -5.91
C GLN A 220 18.01 -3.27 -5.82
N ASP A 221 18.67 -3.99 -6.73
CA ASP A 221 18.72 -5.47 -6.74
C ASP A 221 17.32 -6.11 -6.63
N ARG A 222 16.39 -5.66 -7.49
CA ARG A 222 14.97 -6.11 -7.46
C ARG A 222 14.33 -6.02 -6.08
N THR A 223 14.64 -4.94 -5.35
CA THR A 223 14.09 -4.65 -4.04
C THR A 223 13.80 -3.16 -3.93
N TYR A 224 12.73 -2.81 -3.25
CA TYR A 224 12.51 -1.45 -2.81
C TYR A 224 13.34 -1.17 -1.57
N ARG A 225 14.17 -0.13 -1.64
CA ARG A 225 14.96 0.39 -0.53
C ARG A 225 14.62 1.84 -0.32
N TRP A 226 14.55 2.27 0.92
CA TRP A 226 14.25 3.67 1.23
C TRP A 226 15.04 4.19 2.42
N ARG A 227 15.09 5.50 2.48
CA ARG A 227 15.51 6.26 3.65
C ARG A 227 14.30 7.06 4.13
N THR A 228 13.92 6.90 5.39
CA THR A 228 12.88 7.72 6.00
C THR A 228 13.40 9.15 6.19
N ILE A 229 12.70 10.11 5.61
CA ILE A 229 12.97 11.54 5.76
C ILE A 229 12.33 12.02 7.06
N ARG A 230 11.06 11.66 7.27
CA ARG A 230 10.29 12.02 8.47
C ARG A 230 9.16 11.02 8.68
N SER A 231 8.97 10.60 9.93
CA SER A 231 7.74 9.94 10.38
C SER A 231 6.84 11.00 11.03
N VAL A 232 5.62 11.11 10.54
CA VAL A 232 4.62 12.05 11.05
C VAL A 232 3.56 11.24 11.82
N PRO A 233 3.38 11.50 13.14
CA PRO A 233 2.39 10.79 13.93
C PRO A 233 0.98 11.20 13.51
N LEU A 234 0.08 10.23 13.45
CA LEU A 234 -1.36 10.46 13.35
C LEU A 234 -1.91 10.69 14.76
N PRO A 235 -2.75 11.71 14.98
CA PRO A 235 -3.36 11.95 16.28
C PRO A 235 -4.06 10.70 16.81
N SER A 236 -3.98 10.43 18.10
CA SER A 236 -4.77 9.35 18.71
C SER A 236 -6.26 9.64 18.49
N SER A 237 -7.04 8.61 18.12
CA SER A 237 -8.49 8.75 18.12
C SER A 237 -8.92 9.10 19.54
N ALA A 238 -9.48 10.30 19.76
CA ALA A 238 -10.00 10.69 21.06
C ALA A 238 -11.07 9.68 21.46
N THR A 239 -10.76 8.87 22.46
CA THR A 239 -11.77 8.10 23.18
C THR A 239 -12.75 9.14 23.69
N SER A 240 -13.99 9.13 23.22
CA SER A 240 -15.07 9.94 23.80
C SER A 240 -15.09 9.66 25.29
N ARG A 241 -14.48 10.53 26.09
CA ARG A 241 -14.72 10.60 27.52
C ARG A 241 -16.16 11.08 27.63
N THR A 242 -17.08 10.14 27.68
CA THR A 242 -18.43 10.43 28.19
C THR A 242 -18.22 10.98 29.60
N ALA A 243 -18.37 12.29 29.74
CA ALA A 243 -18.46 12.93 31.02
C ALA A 243 -19.69 12.36 31.72
N LEU A 244 -19.47 11.51 32.72
CA LEU A 244 -20.42 11.23 33.76
C LEU A 244 -20.43 12.50 34.62
N ALA A 245 -21.45 13.33 34.43
CA ALA A 245 -21.92 14.32 35.36
C ALA A 245 -23.19 13.81 36.02
#